data_7648961020315970f98a1b353fab4a6c
#
_entry.id   7648961020315970f98a1b353fab4a6c
#
_cell.length_a   1.000
_cell.length_b   1.000
_cell.length_c   1.000
_cell.angle_alpha   90.00
_cell.angle_beta   90.00
_cell.angle_gamma   90.00
#
_symmetry.space_group_name_H-M   'P 1'
#
loop_
_entity.id
_entity.type
_entity.pdbx_description
1 polymer ?
#
loop_
_entity_poly.entity_id
_entity_poly.type
_entity_poly.pdbx_seq_one_letter_code
_entity_poly.pdbx_strand_id
1 'polypeptide(L)'
;MHRIEAYIRLGLIFVVIISILYLPILFKLKKKGISPTRQVSYIGLVCSIFLIVFATMLFMLISFDSTHTLNIIPFNWNEIGLYQFVVEKIPNILLFIPFGFFVPAVYKSKRNIWKTTLIVFLTTFGIEFLQYFMGRSADIDDVITNFLGGLIGDIFYSWLLINFLKIQISGKIY
;
A
#
# COMPACT_ATOMS: atom_id res chain seq x y z
N MET A 1 -21.36 11.00 -5.06
CA MET A 1 -20.97 11.05 -3.63
C MET A 1 -21.37 9.78 -2.88
N HIS A 2 -22.63 9.36 -2.85
CA HIS A 2 -23.08 8.17 -2.09
C HIS A 2 -22.36 6.85 -2.42
N ARG A 3 -21.92 6.63 -3.66
CA ARG A 3 -21.18 5.41 -4.04
C ARG A 3 -19.80 5.37 -3.40
N ILE A 4 -19.05 6.48 -3.39
CA ILE A 4 -17.69 6.55 -2.80
C ILE A 4 -17.77 6.29 -1.29
N GLU A 5 -18.75 6.88 -0.58
CA GLU A 5 -18.95 6.62 0.84
C GLU A 5 -19.28 5.14 1.12
N ALA A 6 -20.11 4.51 0.30
CA ALA A 6 -20.43 3.09 0.44
C ALA A 6 -19.17 2.22 0.28
N TYR A 7 -18.28 2.57 -0.64
CA TYR A 7 -17.03 1.85 -0.87
C TYR A 7 -16.03 2.03 0.27
N ILE A 8 -15.89 3.25 0.78
CA ILE A 8 -15.05 3.50 1.96
C ILE A 8 -15.57 2.69 3.15
N ARG A 9 -16.88 2.68 3.39
CA ARG A 9 -17.50 1.90 4.47
C ARG A 9 -17.26 0.40 4.30
N LEU A 10 -17.41 -0.14 3.09
CA LEU A 10 -17.11 -1.55 2.79
C LEU A 10 -15.65 -1.87 3.04
N GLY A 11 -14.71 -1.04 2.59
CA GLY A 11 -13.28 -1.22 2.84
C GLY A 11 -12.96 -1.24 4.33
N LEU A 12 -13.55 -0.33 5.11
CA LEU A 12 -13.39 -0.29 6.58
C LEU A 12 -13.97 -1.53 7.25
N ILE A 13 -15.15 -2.00 6.85
CA ILE A 13 -15.76 -3.23 7.36
C ILE A 13 -14.84 -4.42 7.10
N PHE A 14 -14.27 -4.53 5.90
CA PHE A 14 -13.33 -5.61 5.57
C PHE A 14 -12.05 -5.54 6.38
N VAL A 15 -11.47 -4.37 6.63
CA VAL A 15 -10.31 -4.21 7.52
C VAL A 15 -10.63 -4.70 8.93
N VAL A 16 -11.81 -4.37 9.45
CA VAL A 16 -12.28 -4.86 10.76
C VAL A 16 -12.42 -6.39 10.75
N ILE A 17 -13.05 -6.95 9.73
CA ILE A 17 -13.22 -8.41 9.60
C ILE A 17 -11.86 -9.12 9.56
N ILE A 18 -10.91 -8.62 8.73
CA ILE A 18 -9.55 -9.19 8.65
C ILE A 18 -8.86 -9.09 10.01
N SER A 19 -8.98 -7.96 10.70
CA SER A 19 -8.40 -7.77 12.02
C SER A 19 -8.95 -8.78 13.02
N ILE A 20 -10.26 -9.04 13.02
CA ILE A 20 -10.92 -10.05 13.88
C ILE A 20 -10.45 -11.46 13.51
N LEU A 21 -10.41 -11.80 12.23
CA LEU A 21 -9.94 -13.11 11.76
C LEU A 21 -8.46 -13.36 12.07
N TYR A 22 -7.69 -12.28 12.22
CA TYR A 22 -6.29 -12.35 12.58
C TYR A 22 -6.06 -12.58 14.10
N LEU A 23 -7.05 -12.31 14.96
CA LEU A 23 -6.93 -12.50 16.42
C LEU A 23 -6.44 -13.91 16.82
N PRO A 24 -7.00 -15.04 16.29
CA PRO A 24 -6.51 -16.37 16.61
C PRO A 24 -5.04 -16.57 16.19
N ILE A 25 -4.64 -15.95 15.08
CA ILE A 25 -3.27 -16.00 14.57
C ILE A 25 -2.34 -15.25 15.52
N LEU A 26 -2.77 -14.08 16.04
CA LEU A 26 -2.03 -13.32 17.05
C LEU A 26 -1.73 -14.15 18.29
N PHE A 27 -2.74 -14.85 18.82
CA PHE A 27 -2.55 -15.74 19.98
C PHE A 27 -1.54 -16.85 19.69
N LYS A 28 -1.60 -17.45 18.50
CA LYS A 28 -0.66 -18.48 18.07
C LYS A 28 0.77 -17.95 17.90
N LEU A 29 0.92 -16.73 17.35
CA LEU A 29 2.20 -16.07 17.17
C LEU A 29 2.80 -15.63 18.52
N LYS A 30 1.97 -15.16 19.46
CA LYS A 30 2.38 -14.87 20.83
C LYS A 30 2.94 -16.11 21.54
N LYS A 31 2.28 -17.25 21.41
CA LYS A 31 2.78 -18.53 21.93
C LYS A 31 4.13 -18.95 21.33
N LYS A 32 4.43 -18.54 20.11
CA LYS A 32 5.73 -18.77 19.46
C LYS A 32 6.81 -17.72 19.83
N GLY A 33 6.55 -16.82 20.79
CA GLY A 33 7.50 -15.81 21.24
C GLY A 33 7.75 -14.67 20.25
N ILE A 34 6.84 -14.46 19.27
CA ILE A 34 6.96 -13.35 18.31
C ILE A 34 6.56 -12.05 19.00
N SER A 35 7.44 -11.03 18.94
CA SER A 35 7.22 -9.75 19.59
C SER A 35 5.94 -9.05 19.09
N PRO A 36 5.23 -8.28 19.94
CA PRO A 36 4.02 -7.56 19.56
C PRO A 36 4.23 -6.62 18.36
N THR A 37 5.35 -5.91 18.32
CA THR A 37 5.70 -5.01 17.20
C THR A 37 5.76 -5.76 15.86
N ARG A 38 6.30 -6.98 15.87
CA ARG A 38 6.36 -7.81 14.66
C ARG A 38 4.98 -8.33 14.24
N GLN A 39 4.14 -8.62 15.22
CA GLN A 39 2.75 -9.03 14.97
C GLN A 39 1.97 -7.88 14.29
N VAL A 40 2.10 -6.66 14.80
CA VAL A 40 1.51 -5.45 14.19
C VAL A 40 2.01 -5.24 12.76
N SER A 41 3.31 -5.44 12.53
CA SER A 41 3.87 -5.32 11.17
C SER A 41 3.25 -6.32 10.18
N TYR A 42 3.04 -7.57 10.60
CA TYR A 42 2.38 -8.57 9.76
C TYR A 42 0.92 -8.21 9.46
N ILE A 43 0.17 -7.78 10.48
CA ILE A 43 -1.22 -7.35 10.29
C ILE A 43 -1.27 -6.17 9.33
N GLY A 44 -0.44 -5.15 9.58
CA GLY A 44 -0.39 -3.95 8.75
C GLY A 44 -0.08 -4.27 7.29
N LEU A 45 0.86 -5.19 7.04
CA LEU A 45 1.16 -5.64 5.67
C LEU A 45 -0.03 -6.35 5.03
N VAL A 46 -0.67 -7.28 5.74
CA VAL A 46 -1.84 -8.00 5.23
C VAL A 46 -3.00 -7.04 4.94
N CYS A 47 -3.27 -6.10 5.85
CA CYS A 47 -4.31 -5.09 5.65
C CYS A 47 -4.00 -4.18 4.46
N SER A 48 -2.74 -3.76 4.27
CA SER A 48 -2.36 -2.91 3.14
C SER A 48 -2.47 -3.64 1.80
N ILE A 49 -2.04 -4.90 1.72
CA ILE A 49 -2.24 -5.74 0.53
C ILE A 49 -3.73 -5.89 0.23
N PHE A 50 -4.52 -6.17 1.27
CA PHE A 50 -5.96 -6.31 1.09
C PHE A 50 -6.61 -5.01 0.59
N LEU A 51 -6.24 -3.85 1.15
CA LEU A 51 -6.76 -2.55 0.70
C LEU A 51 -6.42 -2.28 -0.77
N ILE A 52 -5.19 -2.61 -1.20
CA ILE A 52 -4.77 -2.48 -2.59
C ILE A 52 -5.63 -3.39 -3.48
N VAL A 53 -5.72 -4.68 -3.16
CA VAL A 53 -6.52 -5.64 -3.96
C VAL A 53 -7.99 -5.23 -3.98
N PHE A 54 -8.54 -4.82 -2.84
CA PHE A 54 -9.92 -4.37 -2.74
C PHE A 54 -10.18 -3.12 -3.61
N ALA A 55 -9.32 -2.10 -3.51
CA ALA A 55 -9.46 -0.88 -4.29
C ALA A 55 -9.35 -1.17 -5.80
N THR A 56 -8.37 -1.98 -6.20
CA THR A 56 -8.17 -2.34 -7.62
C THR A 56 -9.30 -3.19 -8.17
N MET A 57 -9.79 -4.19 -7.43
CA MET A 57 -10.90 -5.05 -7.83
C MET A 57 -12.23 -4.30 -7.85
N LEU A 58 -12.45 -3.41 -6.87
CA LEU A 58 -13.69 -2.64 -6.80
C LEU A 58 -13.83 -1.70 -7.99
N PHE A 59 -12.74 -1.04 -8.39
CA PHE A 59 -12.72 -0.24 -9.60
C PHE A 59 -13.03 -1.07 -10.85
N MET A 60 -12.63 -2.33 -10.90
CA MET A 60 -12.96 -3.23 -12.00
C MET A 60 -14.45 -3.50 -12.13
N LEU A 61 -15.16 -3.67 -11.02
CA LEU A 61 -16.61 -3.93 -11.03
C LEU A 61 -17.43 -2.71 -11.49
N ILE A 62 -16.82 -1.51 -11.45
CA ILE A 62 -17.50 -0.24 -11.77
C ILE A 62 -17.21 0.24 -13.18
N SER A 63 -16.01 -0.03 -13.68
CA SER A 63 -15.48 0.49 -14.94
C SER A 63 -15.36 -0.63 -15.98
N PHE A 64 -16.45 -1.31 -16.28
CA PHE A 64 -16.52 -2.19 -17.44
C PHE A 64 -16.63 -1.34 -18.72
N ASP A 65 -15.54 -0.66 -19.06
CA ASP A 65 -15.43 -0.03 -20.38
C ASP A 65 -14.50 -0.89 -21.21
N SER A 66 -15.01 -1.42 -22.33
CA SER A 66 -14.34 -2.42 -23.17
C SER A 66 -13.21 -1.85 -24.05
N THR A 67 -12.75 -0.64 -23.76
CA THR A 67 -11.64 -0.01 -24.48
C THR A 67 -10.33 -0.26 -23.75
N HIS A 68 -9.64 -1.34 -24.12
CA HIS A 68 -8.28 -1.59 -23.68
C HIS A 68 -7.35 -0.50 -24.23
N THR A 69 -7.01 0.48 -23.41
CA THR A 69 -6.02 1.48 -23.79
C THR A 69 -4.75 1.27 -22.97
N LEU A 70 -3.61 1.37 -23.63
CA LEU A 70 -2.31 1.33 -22.99
C LEU A 70 -1.69 2.73 -23.07
N ASN A 71 -1.66 3.43 -21.95
CA ASN A 71 -0.99 4.72 -21.83
C ASN A 71 0.42 4.51 -21.29
N ILE A 72 1.42 4.62 -22.16
CA ILE A 72 2.84 4.51 -21.82
C ILE A 72 3.57 5.85 -21.79
N ILE A 73 2.84 6.96 -22.00
CA ILE A 73 3.41 8.30 -21.97
C ILE A 73 3.38 8.79 -20.51
N PRO A 74 4.54 8.90 -19.83
CA PRO A 74 4.58 9.33 -18.45
C PRO A 74 4.30 10.85 -18.35
N PHE A 75 3.73 11.25 -17.21
CA PHE A 75 3.44 12.64 -16.87
C PHE A 75 2.39 13.30 -17.76
N ASN A 76 1.49 12.51 -18.33
CA ASN A 76 0.37 13.03 -19.11
C ASN A 76 -0.65 13.81 -18.24
N TRP A 77 -0.45 13.84 -16.94
CA TRP A 77 -1.23 14.62 -15.97
C TRP A 77 -1.16 16.14 -16.18
N ASN A 78 -0.20 16.64 -16.95
CA ASN A 78 -0.16 18.08 -17.29
C ASN A 78 -1.36 18.53 -18.14
N GLU A 79 -2.01 17.58 -18.82
CA GLU A 79 -3.22 17.80 -19.61
C GLU A 79 -4.50 17.62 -18.76
N ILE A 80 -4.38 16.91 -17.63
CA ILE A 80 -5.48 16.70 -16.69
C ILE A 80 -5.51 17.90 -15.72
N GLY A 81 -6.68 18.54 -15.58
CA GLY A 81 -6.84 19.63 -14.61
C GLY A 81 -6.52 19.17 -13.17
N LEU A 82 -6.15 20.10 -12.30
CA LEU A 82 -5.81 19.85 -10.89
C LEU A 82 -6.85 18.96 -10.17
N TYR A 83 -8.12 19.16 -10.46
CA TYR A 83 -9.21 18.36 -9.88
C TYR A 83 -9.07 16.88 -10.23
N GLN A 84 -8.82 16.55 -11.48
CA GLN A 84 -8.69 15.17 -11.93
C GLN A 84 -7.43 14.51 -11.37
N PHE A 85 -6.31 15.24 -11.32
CA PHE A 85 -5.10 14.77 -10.66
C PHE A 85 -5.36 14.40 -9.19
N VAL A 86 -6.04 15.27 -8.44
CA VAL A 86 -6.35 15.02 -7.02
C VAL A 86 -7.27 13.79 -6.85
N VAL A 87 -8.25 13.63 -7.73
CA VAL A 87 -9.24 12.54 -7.61
C VAL A 87 -8.67 11.19 -8.06
N GLU A 88 -7.79 11.16 -9.06
CA GLU A 88 -7.28 9.91 -9.65
C GLU A 88 -5.91 9.52 -9.10
N LYS A 89 -4.96 10.46 -9.01
CA LYS A 89 -3.56 10.14 -8.70
C LYS A 89 -3.23 10.18 -7.20
N ILE A 90 -3.83 11.10 -6.44
CA ILE A 90 -3.61 11.16 -4.98
C ILE A 90 -4.09 9.88 -4.26
N PRO A 91 -5.26 9.30 -4.56
CA PRO A 91 -5.68 8.03 -3.97
C PRO A 91 -4.68 6.89 -4.19
N ASN A 92 -4.06 6.80 -5.37
CA ASN A 92 -3.04 5.80 -5.68
C ASN A 92 -1.82 5.96 -4.76
N ILE A 93 -1.33 7.19 -4.59
CA ILE A 93 -0.23 7.47 -3.65
C ILE A 93 -0.61 7.05 -2.24
N LEU A 94 -1.76 7.51 -1.73
CA LEU A 94 -2.21 7.23 -0.36
C LEU A 94 -2.41 5.74 -0.09
N LEU A 95 -2.90 5.00 -1.08
CA LEU A 95 -3.14 3.56 -0.98
C LEU A 95 -1.84 2.76 -0.77
N PHE A 96 -0.75 3.19 -1.39
CA PHE A 96 0.54 2.49 -1.34
C PHE A 96 1.45 2.92 -0.18
N ILE A 97 1.18 4.04 0.51
CA ILE A 97 1.95 4.47 1.69
C ILE A 97 1.97 3.38 2.78
N PRO A 98 0.83 2.80 3.23
CA PRO A 98 0.85 1.73 4.23
C PRO A 98 1.63 0.51 3.78
N PHE A 99 1.50 0.11 2.52
CA PHE A 99 2.24 -1.01 1.96
C PHE A 99 3.76 -0.79 2.03
N GLY A 100 4.23 0.36 1.53
CA GLY A 100 5.64 0.74 1.58
C GLY A 100 6.20 0.86 3.00
N PHE A 101 5.37 1.23 3.97
CA PHE A 101 5.72 1.29 5.39
C PHE A 101 5.87 -0.12 6.01
N PHE A 102 4.93 -1.03 5.75
CA PHE A 102 4.92 -2.33 6.40
C PHE A 102 5.84 -3.36 5.74
N VAL A 103 6.17 -3.22 4.46
CA VAL A 103 7.13 -4.11 3.80
C VAL A 103 8.46 -4.16 4.55
N PRO A 104 9.19 -3.06 4.81
CA PRO A 104 10.46 -3.10 5.56
C PRO A 104 10.26 -3.46 7.03
N ALA A 105 9.11 -3.17 7.62
CA ALA A 105 8.80 -3.51 9.01
C ALA A 105 8.72 -5.02 9.26
N VAL A 106 8.32 -5.80 8.25
CA VAL A 106 8.27 -7.27 8.30
C VAL A 106 9.66 -7.89 8.14
N TYR A 107 10.51 -7.33 7.28
CA TYR A 107 11.86 -7.83 7.04
C TYR A 107 12.81 -7.32 8.13
N LYS A 108 13.01 -8.05 9.21
CA LYS A 108 13.96 -7.71 10.29
C LYS A 108 15.44 -7.73 9.89
N SER A 109 15.79 -8.23 8.72
CA SER A 109 17.16 -8.28 8.24
C SER A 109 17.67 -6.87 7.93
N LYS A 110 19.02 -6.66 8.03
CA LYS A 110 19.69 -5.40 7.69
C LYS A 110 18.94 -4.68 6.58
N ARG A 111 18.37 -3.52 6.93
CA ARG A 111 17.53 -2.72 6.05
C ARG A 111 18.18 -2.58 4.68
N ASN A 112 17.56 -3.13 3.68
CA ASN A 112 17.98 -2.99 2.30
C ASN A 112 16.88 -2.25 1.54
N ILE A 113 17.07 -0.95 1.35
CA ILE A 113 16.13 -0.08 0.65
C ILE A 113 15.82 -0.64 -0.75
N TRP A 114 16.80 -1.22 -1.43
CA TRP A 114 16.63 -1.79 -2.76
C TRP A 114 15.62 -2.94 -2.78
N LYS A 115 15.55 -3.74 -1.70
CA LYS A 115 14.55 -4.81 -1.60
C LYS A 115 13.14 -4.26 -1.48
N THR A 116 12.93 -3.24 -0.64
CA THR A 116 11.63 -2.59 -0.52
C THR A 116 11.22 -1.94 -1.83
N THR A 117 12.13 -1.17 -2.43
CA THR A 117 11.92 -0.51 -3.72
C THR A 117 11.54 -1.52 -4.81
N LEU A 118 12.26 -2.64 -4.90
CA LEU A 118 11.97 -3.69 -5.87
C LEU A 118 10.60 -4.35 -5.61
N ILE A 119 10.28 -4.66 -4.36
CA ILE A 119 8.97 -5.25 -4.01
C ILE A 119 7.84 -4.30 -4.37
N VAL A 120 7.96 -3.03 -4.00
CA VAL A 120 6.96 -2.01 -4.34
C VAL A 120 6.82 -1.90 -5.86
N PHE A 121 7.93 -1.77 -6.60
CA PHE A 121 7.92 -1.68 -8.06
C PHE A 121 7.25 -2.89 -8.72
N LEU A 122 7.64 -4.10 -8.33
CA LEU A 122 7.07 -5.33 -8.89
C LEU A 122 5.58 -5.46 -8.56
N THR A 123 5.17 -5.00 -7.38
CA THR A 123 3.75 -5.02 -6.97
C THR A 123 2.94 -4.05 -7.82
N THR A 124 3.40 -2.80 -7.97
CA THR A 124 2.69 -1.79 -8.77
C THR A 124 2.60 -2.20 -10.23
N PHE A 125 3.72 -2.62 -10.81
CA PHE A 125 3.76 -3.09 -12.19
C PHE A 125 2.86 -4.32 -12.41
N GLY A 126 2.90 -5.28 -11.46
CA GLY A 126 2.07 -6.48 -11.53
C GLY A 126 0.57 -6.17 -11.46
N ILE A 127 0.16 -5.17 -10.68
CA ILE A 127 -1.23 -4.73 -10.60
C ILE A 127 -1.68 -4.15 -11.93
N GLU A 128 -0.94 -3.20 -12.51
CA GLU A 128 -1.27 -2.60 -13.80
C GLU A 128 -1.30 -3.64 -14.93
N PHE A 129 -0.33 -4.57 -14.90
CA PHE A 129 -0.30 -5.68 -15.83
C PHE A 129 -1.57 -6.54 -15.74
N LEU A 130 -1.98 -6.93 -14.52
CA LEU A 130 -3.21 -7.69 -14.32
C LEU A 130 -4.45 -6.91 -14.74
N GLN A 131 -4.53 -5.62 -14.42
CA GLN A 131 -5.64 -4.74 -14.80
C GLN A 131 -5.81 -4.68 -16.34
N TYR A 132 -4.70 -4.58 -17.07
CA TYR A 132 -4.72 -4.60 -18.53
C TYR A 132 -5.35 -5.89 -19.07
N PHE A 133 -4.92 -7.06 -18.56
CA PHE A 133 -5.50 -8.35 -19.01
C PHE A 133 -6.95 -8.55 -18.57
N MET A 134 -7.38 -7.85 -17.54
CA MET A 134 -8.77 -7.92 -17.05
C MET A 134 -9.70 -6.89 -17.72
N GLY A 135 -9.28 -6.23 -18.79
CA GLY A 135 -10.13 -5.35 -19.60
C GLY A 135 -10.12 -3.89 -19.16
N ARG A 136 -9.10 -3.47 -18.37
CA ARG A 136 -8.88 -2.06 -18.01
C ARG A 136 -7.76 -1.43 -18.83
N SER A 137 -7.80 -0.10 -18.88
CA SER A 137 -6.66 0.67 -19.36
C SER A 137 -5.51 0.54 -18.36
N ALA A 138 -4.31 0.25 -18.84
CA ALA A 138 -3.09 0.34 -18.04
C ALA A 138 -2.44 1.70 -18.26
N ASP A 139 -2.06 2.36 -17.15
CA ASP A 139 -1.49 3.71 -17.16
C ASP A 139 -0.14 3.70 -16.44
N ILE A 140 0.91 4.12 -17.14
CA ILE A 140 2.25 4.26 -16.56
C ILE A 140 2.26 5.27 -15.39
N ASP A 141 1.38 6.27 -15.42
CA ASP A 141 1.26 7.24 -14.35
C ASP A 141 0.70 6.62 -13.06
N ASP A 142 -0.14 5.58 -13.16
CA ASP A 142 -0.60 4.83 -12.00
C ASP A 142 0.52 3.98 -11.41
N VAL A 143 1.38 3.38 -12.24
CA VAL A 143 2.62 2.72 -11.75
C VAL A 143 3.50 3.73 -10.99
N ILE A 144 3.71 4.92 -11.55
CA ILE A 144 4.56 5.96 -10.95
C ILE A 144 3.98 6.44 -9.61
N THR A 145 2.68 6.76 -9.56
CA THR A 145 2.03 7.27 -8.34
C THR A 145 1.94 6.23 -7.23
N ASN A 146 1.61 5.00 -7.56
CA ASN A 146 1.65 3.86 -6.64
C ASN A 146 3.07 3.65 -6.09
N PHE A 147 4.07 3.67 -6.96
CA PHE A 147 5.47 3.53 -6.58
C PHE A 147 5.94 4.66 -5.67
N LEU A 148 5.59 5.92 -5.97
CA LEU A 148 5.87 7.07 -5.11
C LEU A 148 5.25 6.90 -3.72
N GLY A 149 3.99 6.45 -3.64
CA GLY A 149 3.34 6.13 -2.37
C GLY A 149 4.13 5.12 -1.55
N GLY A 150 4.57 4.04 -2.18
CA GLY A 150 5.39 3.02 -1.52
C GLY A 150 6.74 3.55 -1.04
N LEU A 151 7.42 4.41 -1.81
CA LEU A 151 8.66 5.06 -1.38
C LEU A 151 8.44 5.98 -0.19
N ILE A 152 7.38 6.79 -0.20
CA ILE A 152 7.01 7.65 0.94
C ILE A 152 6.81 6.80 2.20
N GLY A 153 6.13 5.66 2.09
CA GLY A 153 5.94 4.73 3.20
C GLY A 153 7.26 4.17 3.75
N ASP A 154 8.20 3.76 2.89
CA ASP A 154 9.53 3.28 3.30
C ASP A 154 10.37 4.37 3.97
N ILE A 155 10.34 5.59 3.45
CA ILE A 155 11.02 6.75 4.05
C ILE A 155 10.45 7.02 5.44
N PHE A 156 9.12 7.02 5.59
CA PHE A 156 8.47 7.25 6.88
C PHE A 156 8.80 6.18 7.90
N TYR A 157 8.78 4.91 7.53
CA TYR A 157 9.24 3.81 8.39
C TYR A 157 10.68 4.02 8.86
N SER A 158 11.53 4.44 7.95
CA SER A 158 12.96 4.69 8.20
C SER A 158 13.20 5.81 9.18
N TRP A 159 12.47 6.90 9.00
CA TRP A 159 12.52 8.06 9.87
C TRP A 159 12.09 7.68 11.30
N LEU A 160 11.00 6.92 11.44
CA LEU A 160 10.56 6.41 12.74
C LEU A 160 11.60 5.52 13.40
N LEU A 161 12.20 4.60 12.66
CA LEU A 161 13.21 3.67 13.18
C LEU A 161 14.45 4.43 13.70
N ILE A 162 14.94 5.40 12.93
CA ILE A 162 16.11 6.23 13.32
C ILE A 162 15.81 7.01 14.59
N ASN A 163 14.65 7.66 14.71
CA ASN A 163 14.28 8.42 15.88
C ASN A 163 14.10 7.53 17.11
N PHE A 164 13.49 6.36 16.95
CA PHE A 164 13.36 5.40 18.04
C PHE A 164 14.72 4.91 18.57
N LEU A 165 15.66 4.61 17.69
CA LEU A 165 17.02 4.21 18.06
C LEU A 165 17.78 5.34 18.78
N LYS A 166 17.65 6.59 18.32
CA LYS A 166 18.25 7.76 18.99
C LYS A 166 17.75 7.92 20.42
N ILE A 167 16.44 7.77 20.66
CA ILE A 167 15.85 7.86 22.00
C ILE A 167 16.39 6.75 22.90
N GLN A 168 16.51 5.51 22.40
CA GLN A 168 17.06 4.40 23.19
C GLN A 168 18.54 4.60 23.57
N ILE A 169 19.33 5.20 22.68
CA ILE A 169 20.75 5.49 22.97
C ILE A 169 20.86 6.61 24.00
N SER A 170 20.10 7.69 23.83
CA SER A 170 20.08 8.82 24.77
C SER A 170 19.61 8.43 26.18
N GLY A 171 18.62 7.54 26.30
CA GLY A 171 18.12 7.06 27.59
C GLY A 171 19.03 6.06 28.32
N LYS A 172 20.12 5.59 27.69
CA LYS A 172 21.14 4.73 28.35
C LYS A 172 22.35 5.50 28.89
N ILE A 173 22.38 6.81 28.66
CA ILE A 173 23.51 7.69 29.10
C ILE A 173 23.18 8.36 30.44
N TYR A 174 22.01 8.14 31.00
CA TYR A 174 21.59 8.54 32.34
C TYR A 174 21.25 7.26 33.14
#